data_f8c58ded381e7f5a5116b86a1119b81a
#
_entry.id   f8c58ded381e7f5a5116b86a1119b81a
#
_cell.length_a   1.000
_cell.length_b   1.000
_cell.length_c   1.000
_cell.angle_alpha   90.00
_cell.angle_beta   90.00
_cell.angle_gamma   90.00
#
_symmetry.space_group_name_H-M   'P 1'
#
loop_
_entity.id
_entity.type
_entity.pdbx_description
1 polymer ?
#
loop_
_entity_poly.entity_id
_entity_poly.type
_entity_poly.pdbx_seq_one_letter_code
_entity_poly.pdbx_strand_id
1 'polypeptide(L)'
;MVTFDEVARMAAELPDVAEGRSHGNRAWSVAGKAFAWERPFSKADIRRFGDATPPAGPILAIRVEDLGEKEAALAAQPKAFFTIPHFDGYAAVLVQLTKATKRPPREALTDGWLACAPPRLAKEFLAR
;
A
#
# COMPACT_ATOMS: atom_id res chain seq x y z
N MET A 1 0.58 13.32 -8.87
CA MET A 1 0.56 11.94 -9.39
C MET A 1 1.85 11.22 -9.00
N VAL A 2 1.74 9.96 -8.60
CA VAL A 2 2.86 9.13 -8.19
C VAL A 2 2.94 7.93 -9.12
N THR A 3 4.14 7.55 -9.54
CA THR A 3 4.38 6.38 -10.39
C THR A 3 4.87 5.19 -9.55
N PHE A 4 4.78 3.98 -10.10
CA PHE A 4 5.37 2.81 -9.43
C PHE A 4 6.90 2.91 -9.30
N ASP A 5 7.57 3.59 -10.24
CA ASP A 5 9.02 3.81 -10.11
C ASP A 5 9.33 4.73 -8.92
N GLU A 6 8.48 5.73 -8.68
CA GLU A 6 8.62 6.57 -7.49
C GLU A 6 8.33 5.79 -6.21
N VAL A 7 7.32 4.91 -6.23
CA VAL A 7 7.04 3.99 -5.10
C VAL A 7 8.26 3.12 -4.82
N ALA A 8 8.88 2.56 -5.86
CA ALA A 8 10.07 1.73 -5.71
C ALA A 8 11.22 2.50 -5.08
N ARG A 9 11.43 3.75 -5.48
CA ARG A 9 12.47 4.60 -4.88
C ARG A 9 12.19 4.90 -3.40
N MET A 10 10.93 5.21 -3.07
CA MET A 10 10.53 5.45 -1.68
C MET A 10 10.72 4.20 -0.82
N ALA A 11 10.30 3.04 -1.33
CA ALA A 11 10.45 1.76 -0.62
C ALA A 11 11.92 1.40 -0.40
N ALA A 12 12.77 1.70 -1.39
CA ALA A 12 14.20 1.42 -1.31
C ALA A 12 14.93 2.25 -0.25
N GLU A 13 14.33 3.35 0.20
CA GLU A 13 14.88 4.15 1.30
C GLU A 13 14.71 3.46 2.66
N LEU A 14 13.83 2.48 2.76
CA LEU A 14 13.58 1.72 3.99
C LEU A 14 14.55 0.54 4.11
N PRO A 15 14.96 0.17 5.34
CA PRO A 15 15.94 -0.90 5.52
C PRO A 15 15.46 -2.27 5.03
N ASP A 16 16.37 -3.01 4.44
CA ASP A 16 16.19 -4.42 4.08
C ASP A 16 14.98 -4.70 3.18
N VAL A 17 14.59 -3.74 2.36
CA VAL A 17 13.50 -3.91 1.41
C VAL A 17 13.98 -4.67 0.19
N ALA A 18 13.22 -5.68 -0.20
CA ALA A 18 13.41 -6.40 -1.44
C ALA A 18 12.24 -6.11 -2.38
N GLU A 19 12.53 -5.84 -3.63
CA GLU A 19 11.50 -5.76 -4.66
C GLU A 19 11.46 -7.08 -5.41
N GLY A 20 10.25 -7.61 -5.63
CA GLY A 20 10.03 -8.84 -6.37
C GLY A 20 8.72 -8.79 -7.13
N ARG A 21 8.25 -9.97 -7.52
CA ARG A 21 7.00 -10.13 -8.24
C ARG A 21 6.08 -11.09 -7.51
N SER A 22 4.79 -10.76 -7.49
CA SER A 22 3.74 -11.63 -6.98
C SER A 22 2.61 -11.59 -8.02
N HIS A 23 2.24 -12.75 -8.57
CA HIS A 23 1.23 -12.85 -9.62
C HIS A 23 1.51 -11.93 -10.82
N GLY A 24 2.80 -11.76 -11.17
CA GLY A 24 3.22 -10.88 -12.26
C GLY A 24 3.27 -9.40 -11.93
N ASN A 25 2.90 -9.00 -10.72
CA ASN A 25 2.87 -7.61 -10.28
C ASN A 25 4.05 -7.29 -9.36
N ARG A 26 4.49 -6.04 -9.36
CA ARG A 26 5.58 -5.60 -8.49
C ARG A 26 5.14 -5.67 -7.03
N ALA A 27 6.04 -6.12 -6.17
CA ALA A 27 5.79 -6.20 -4.74
C ALA A 27 7.06 -5.84 -3.96
N TRP A 28 6.87 -5.18 -2.83
CA TRP A 28 7.96 -4.76 -1.95
C TRP A 28 7.77 -5.44 -0.59
N SER A 29 8.84 -6.04 -0.10
CA SER A 29 8.78 -6.85 1.12
C SER A 29 9.94 -6.55 2.05
N VAL A 30 9.75 -6.90 3.32
CA VAL A 30 10.76 -6.89 4.36
C VAL A 30 10.68 -8.21 5.12
N ALA A 31 11.81 -8.89 5.28
CA ALA A 31 11.87 -10.20 5.95
C ALA A 31 10.85 -11.20 5.40
N GLY A 32 10.66 -11.20 4.09
CA GLY A 32 9.75 -12.12 3.41
C GLY A 32 8.26 -11.74 3.47
N LYS A 33 7.91 -10.62 4.11
CA LYS A 33 6.51 -10.14 4.18
C LYS A 33 6.31 -8.96 3.25
N ALA A 34 5.38 -9.08 2.30
CA ALA A 34 5.02 -7.97 1.43
C ALA A 34 4.28 -6.91 2.23
N PHE A 35 4.78 -5.68 2.21
CA PHE A 35 4.13 -4.55 2.86
C PHE A 35 3.49 -3.59 1.85
N ALA A 36 3.81 -3.72 0.56
CA ALA A 36 3.19 -2.95 -0.51
C ALA A 36 3.27 -3.75 -1.81
N TRP A 37 2.24 -3.65 -2.64
CA TRP A 37 2.24 -4.34 -3.94
C TRP A 37 1.32 -3.64 -4.92
N GLU A 38 1.64 -3.80 -6.20
CA GLU A 38 0.80 -3.39 -7.31
C GLU A 38 -0.45 -4.26 -7.32
N ARG A 39 -1.64 -3.63 -7.26
CA ARG A 39 -2.90 -4.38 -7.10
C ARG A 39 -3.92 -3.94 -8.15
N PRO A 40 -3.81 -4.45 -9.38
CA PRO A 40 -4.82 -4.17 -10.40
C PRO A 40 -6.16 -4.83 -10.00
N PHE A 41 -7.27 -4.22 -10.45
CA PHE A 41 -8.58 -4.79 -10.18
C PHE A 41 -8.80 -6.07 -10.96
N SER A 42 -9.33 -7.09 -10.28
CA SER A 42 -9.79 -8.32 -10.92
C SER A 42 -11.14 -8.09 -11.59
N LYS A 43 -11.57 -9.05 -12.41
CA LYS A 43 -12.92 -9.01 -13.01
C LYS A 43 -14.00 -8.97 -11.94
N ALA A 44 -13.80 -9.69 -10.83
CA ALA A 44 -14.74 -9.68 -9.72
C ALA A 44 -14.79 -8.31 -9.03
N ASP A 45 -13.64 -7.65 -8.84
CA ASP A 45 -13.60 -6.30 -8.31
C ASP A 45 -14.41 -5.34 -9.18
N ILE A 46 -14.18 -5.40 -10.50
CA ILE A 46 -14.88 -4.54 -11.46
C ILE A 46 -16.40 -4.75 -11.38
N ARG A 47 -16.84 -6.01 -11.30
CA ARG A 47 -18.27 -6.32 -11.17
C ARG A 47 -18.88 -5.72 -9.90
N ARG A 48 -18.13 -5.71 -8.80
CA ARG A 48 -18.61 -5.17 -7.52
C ARG A 48 -18.76 -3.65 -7.52
N PHE A 49 -18.09 -2.96 -8.44
CA PHE A 49 -18.33 -1.52 -8.61
C PHE A 49 -19.70 -1.24 -9.23
N GLY A 50 -20.31 -2.22 -9.91
CA GLY A 50 -21.63 -2.05 -10.54
C GLY A 50 -21.59 -0.92 -11.56
N ASP A 51 -22.47 0.08 -11.40
CA ASP A 51 -22.54 1.24 -12.29
C ASP A 51 -21.52 2.32 -11.93
N ALA A 52 -20.83 2.20 -10.79
CA ALA A 52 -19.79 3.16 -10.42
C ALA A 52 -18.53 2.93 -11.25
N THR A 53 -17.87 4.02 -11.62
CA THR A 53 -16.59 3.95 -12.34
C THR A 53 -15.47 3.56 -11.38
N PRO A 54 -14.74 2.45 -11.63
CA PRO A 54 -13.61 2.11 -10.80
C PRO A 54 -12.51 3.18 -10.85
N PRO A 55 -11.77 3.39 -9.75
CA PRO A 55 -10.61 4.28 -9.78
C PRO A 55 -9.65 3.89 -10.89
N ALA A 56 -9.30 4.87 -11.73
CA ALA A 56 -8.46 4.63 -12.92
C ALA A 56 -6.98 4.67 -12.60
N GLY A 57 -6.19 4.04 -13.48
CA GLY A 57 -4.73 4.08 -13.43
C GLY A 57 -4.13 3.08 -12.45
N PRO A 58 -2.83 3.24 -12.15
CA PRO A 58 -2.12 2.32 -11.25
C PRO A 58 -2.68 2.36 -9.83
N ILE A 59 -2.88 1.19 -9.25
CA ILE A 59 -3.38 1.02 -7.88
C ILE A 59 -2.31 0.30 -7.05
N LEU A 60 -1.96 0.89 -5.91
CA LEU A 60 -1.01 0.33 -4.96
C LEU A 60 -1.76 -0.14 -3.71
N ALA A 61 -1.45 -1.35 -3.23
CA ALA A 61 -1.92 -1.81 -1.94
C ALA A 61 -0.80 -1.64 -0.91
N ILE A 62 -1.13 -1.19 0.29
CA ILE A 62 -0.17 -1.00 1.39
C ILE A 62 -0.75 -1.59 2.67
N ARG A 63 0.04 -2.43 3.35
CA ARG A 63 -0.32 -2.99 4.66
C ARG A 63 -0.41 -1.88 5.70
N VAL A 64 -1.32 -2.07 6.63
CA VAL A 64 -1.43 -1.23 7.84
C VAL A 64 -1.37 -2.13 9.06
N GLU A 65 -1.15 -1.54 10.24
CA GLU A 65 -0.98 -2.30 11.48
C GLU A 65 -2.23 -3.09 11.86
N ASP A 66 -3.40 -2.44 11.76
CA ASP A 66 -4.68 -3.03 12.14
C ASP A 66 -5.84 -2.29 11.45
N LEU A 67 -7.05 -2.73 11.73
CA LEU A 67 -8.25 -2.14 11.12
C LEU A 67 -8.52 -0.71 11.59
N GLY A 68 -8.09 -0.35 12.79
CA GLY A 68 -8.18 1.03 13.29
C GLY A 68 -7.29 1.97 12.49
N GLU A 69 -6.06 1.55 12.22
CA GLU A 69 -5.14 2.30 11.35
C GLU A 69 -5.66 2.39 9.92
N LYS A 70 -6.32 1.34 9.43
CA LYS A 70 -6.97 1.36 8.12
C LYS A 70 -8.03 2.46 8.05
N GLU A 71 -8.93 2.52 9.03
CA GLU A 71 -9.96 3.57 9.09
C GLU A 71 -9.33 4.96 9.14
N ALA A 72 -8.29 5.14 9.94
CA ALA A 72 -7.60 6.42 10.07
C ALA A 72 -6.96 6.86 8.74
N ALA A 73 -6.32 5.95 8.03
CA ALA A 73 -5.71 6.25 6.73
C ALA A 73 -6.75 6.65 5.69
N LEU A 74 -7.88 5.94 5.64
CA LEU A 74 -8.97 6.23 4.70
C LEU A 74 -9.61 7.59 5.01
N ALA A 75 -9.78 7.93 6.28
CA ALA A 75 -10.35 9.20 6.70
C ALA A 75 -9.39 10.39 6.42
N ALA A 76 -8.09 10.17 6.60
CA ALA A 76 -7.09 11.23 6.43
C ALA A 76 -6.83 11.58 4.96
N GLN A 77 -6.99 10.61 4.04
CA GLN A 77 -6.63 10.79 2.63
C GLN A 77 -7.74 10.29 1.69
N PRO A 78 -8.97 10.84 1.78
CA PRO A 78 -10.11 10.28 1.06
C PRO A 78 -10.06 10.42 -0.44
N LYS A 79 -9.23 11.32 -0.97
CA LYS A 79 -9.12 11.52 -2.43
C LYS A 79 -8.35 10.40 -3.12
N ALA A 80 -7.31 9.87 -2.47
CA ALA A 80 -6.42 8.91 -3.08
C ALA A 80 -6.49 7.53 -2.43
N PHE A 81 -6.77 7.45 -1.13
CA PHE A 81 -6.81 6.20 -0.38
C PHE A 81 -8.23 5.67 -0.31
N PHE A 82 -8.41 4.38 -0.57
CA PHE A 82 -9.73 3.75 -0.59
C PHE A 82 -9.63 2.27 -0.24
N THR A 83 -10.78 1.61 -0.19
CA THR A 83 -10.86 0.17 0.01
C THR A 83 -11.91 -0.42 -0.93
N ILE A 84 -11.89 -1.73 -1.08
CA ILE A 84 -12.85 -2.47 -1.90
C ILE A 84 -13.38 -3.67 -1.09
N PRO A 85 -14.53 -4.26 -1.48
CA PRO A 85 -15.09 -5.39 -0.73
C PRO A 85 -14.14 -6.56 -0.50
N HIS A 86 -13.28 -6.87 -1.49
CA HIS A 86 -12.29 -7.94 -1.34
C HIS A 86 -11.33 -7.71 -0.17
N PHE A 87 -11.14 -6.44 0.23
CA PHE A 87 -10.25 -6.05 1.33
C PHE A 87 -10.99 -5.83 2.65
N ASP A 88 -12.29 -6.14 2.72
CA ASP A 88 -13.05 -6.01 3.98
C ASP A 88 -12.44 -6.92 5.05
N GLY A 89 -12.17 -6.35 6.23
CA GLY A 89 -11.55 -7.08 7.34
C GLY A 89 -10.06 -7.35 7.16
N TYR A 90 -9.45 -6.90 6.07
CA TYR A 90 -8.03 -7.07 5.80
C TYR A 90 -7.27 -5.77 6.09
N ALA A 91 -6.16 -5.88 6.81
CA ALA A 91 -5.36 -4.72 7.26
C ALA A 91 -4.46 -4.20 6.13
N ALA A 92 -5.08 -3.66 5.10
CA ALA A 92 -4.40 -2.99 4.00
C ALA A 92 -5.33 -1.95 3.38
N VAL A 93 -4.74 -0.93 2.78
CA VAL A 93 -5.46 0.11 2.03
C VAL A 93 -5.03 0.10 0.58
N LEU A 94 -5.85 0.66 -0.29
CA LEU A 94 -5.52 0.87 -1.69
C LEU A 94 -5.28 2.35 -1.94
N VAL A 95 -4.35 2.65 -2.84
CA VAL A 95 -4.00 4.02 -3.21
C VAL A 95 -4.13 4.17 -4.71
N GLN A 96 -4.95 5.13 -5.13
CA GLN A 96 -5.01 5.53 -6.54
C GLN A 96 -3.85 6.51 -6.79
N LEU A 97 -2.79 6.02 -7.41
CA LEU A 97 -1.55 6.78 -7.54
C LEU A 97 -1.70 8.05 -8.38
N THR A 98 -2.62 8.07 -9.35
CA THR A 98 -2.87 9.26 -10.16
C THR A 98 -3.48 10.41 -9.35
N LYS A 99 -4.10 10.11 -8.22
CA LYS A 99 -4.74 11.09 -7.32
C LYS A 99 -3.89 11.43 -6.11
N ALA A 100 -2.75 10.77 -5.94
CA ALA A 100 -1.89 10.95 -4.77
C ALA A 100 -0.79 11.98 -5.03
N THR A 101 -0.46 12.77 -4.02
CA THR A 101 0.82 13.49 -3.94
C THR A 101 1.83 12.55 -3.29
N LYS A 102 3.11 12.94 -3.25
CA LYS A 102 4.18 12.02 -2.82
C LYS A 102 4.17 11.72 -1.32
N ARG A 103 3.84 12.71 -0.51
CA ARG A 103 3.98 12.59 0.95
C ARG A 103 3.10 11.52 1.59
N PRO A 104 1.78 11.48 1.34
CA PRO A 104 0.94 10.45 1.97
C PRO A 104 1.33 9.01 1.63
N PRO A 105 1.62 8.64 0.36
CA PRO A 105 2.14 7.30 0.08
C PRO A 105 3.48 7.01 0.74
N ARG A 106 4.38 7.99 0.83
CA ARG A 106 5.68 7.81 1.50
C ARG A 106 5.47 7.47 2.97
N GLU A 107 4.62 8.21 3.66
CA GLU A 107 4.30 7.95 5.07
C GLU A 107 3.62 6.60 5.24
N ALA A 108 2.67 6.26 4.36
CA ALA A 108 1.99 4.97 4.40
C ALA A 108 2.94 3.79 4.15
N LEU A 109 3.90 3.93 3.24
CA LEU A 109 4.91 2.91 2.99
C LEU A 109 5.76 2.67 4.24
N THR A 110 6.16 3.73 4.93
CA THR A 110 6.91 3.62 6.19
C THR A 110 6.10 2.88 7.25
N ASP A 111 4.83 3.24 7.41
CA ASP A 111 3.94 2.59 8.38
C ASP A 111 3.68 1.13 8.03
N GLY A 112 3.51 0.81 6.74
CA GLY A 112 3.34 -0.56 6.28
C GLY A 112 4.60 -1.39 6.51
N TRP A 113 5.76 -0.80 6.26
CA TRP A 113 7.05 -1.44 6.56
C TRP A 113 7.18 -1.74 8.05
N LEU A 114 6.85 -0.77 8.92
CA LEU A 114 6.87 -0.95 10.37
C LEU A 114 5.91 -2.07 10.82
N ALA A 115 4.75 -2.17 10.19
CA ALA A 115 3.78 -3.23 10.50
C ALA A 115 4.29 -4.64 10.15
N CYS A 116 5.18 -4.75 9.18
CA CYS A 116 5.69 -6.03 8.66
C CYS A 116 7.11 -6.37 9.12
N ALA A 117 7.90 -5.37 9.49
CA ALA A 117 9.31 -5.56 9.87
C ALA A 117 9.43 -6.37 11.16
N PRO A 118 10.47 -7.23 11.29
CA PRO A 118 10.76 -7.88 12.57
C PRO A 118 10.95 -6.84 13.68
N PRO A 119 10.56 -7.14 14.92
CA PRO A 119 10.63 -6.17 16.02
C PRO A 119 11.99 -5.51 16.21
N ARG A 120 13.08 -6.26 16.07
CA ARG A 120 14.44 -5.72 16.20
C ARG A 120 14.72 -4.65 15.13
N LEU A 121 14.37 -4.95 13.89
CA LEU A 121 14.61 -4.05 12.77
C LEU A 121 13.75 -2.79 12.89
N ALA A 122 12.48 -2.94 13.27
CA ALA A 122 11.58 -1.82 13.52
C ALA A 122 12.12 -0.92 14.65
N LYS A 123 12.60 -1.53 15.72
CA LYS A 123 13.16 -0.79 16.86
C LYS A 123 14.41 0.00 16.46
N GLU A 124 15.31 -0.60 15.69
CA GLU A 124 16.51 0.08 15.19
C GLU A 124 16.14 1.27 14.31
N PHE A 125 15.16 1.10 13.44
CA PHE A 125 14.68 2.17 12.57
C PHE A 125 14.11 3.34 13.39
N LEU A 126 13.27 3.07 14.37
CA LEU A 126 12.66 4.10 15.21
C LEU A 126 13.66 4.82 16.12
N ALA A 127 14.81 4.21 16.39
CA ALA A 127 15.86 4.78 17.23
C ALA A 127 16.80 5.73 16.49
N ARG A 128 16.64 5.89 15.18
CA ARG A 128 17.48 6.77 14.37
C ARG A 128 17.34 8.24 14.76
#